data_34b40f3cdcde3d1f1f349d9fbf0a4932
#
_entry.id   34b40f3cdcde3d1f1f349d9fbf0a4932
#
_cell.length_a   1.000
_cell.length_b   1.000
_cell.length_c   1.000
_cell.angle_alpha   90.00
_cell.angle_beta   90.00
_cell.angle_gamma   90.00
#
_symmetry.space_group_name_H-M   'P 1'
#
loop_
_entity.id
_entity.type
_entity.pdbx_description
1 polymer ?
#
loop_
_entity_poly.entity_id
_entity_poly.type
_entity_poly.pdbx_seq_one_letter_code
_entity_poly.pdbx_strand_id
1 'polypeptide(L)'
;MKLCMGQINTLVGDWEGNAEQILTVCRDAAEQASDAVVVFPELTLTGYPPEDLLLRPSVAERSDAILARLCAELPADLWVIIGYPKKTEQGLYNAAGVIHNGAVVAEYFKQFLPNYQVFDEKRYFTAGSEPCVLDIDGVSVGLTICEDIWNPDPAAGAKAAGAELLINLNASPFHRGKRRERWDLVSQRAVFNAFPIVYVNQVGGQDELVFDGGSFAVNADGELAAVAPEFEDGAWWLDIDTSAGVVITDGPHSEPLDELAAIWEALVVGVRDYVNKNGFPGVVLGLSGGIDSAVTVALAVDALGAERVHAVMMPFRYTASMSIEDAEEEARALNIAYRSISIEPLYEGFMASLADEFSGLPANITEENLQARCRGVLLMSISNKKNLLVLTTGNKSELAVGYSTLYGDMAGGFDALKDCPKMLVFALARYRNTVSQCIPERVITRPPSAELAPDQKDEDSLPPYDVLDAIIEWYVERDASPADIVAQGFNQDDVAKVVRLIDLNEYKRRQAPVGVRITQRGFGRDRRYPITWAWRSR
;
A
#
# COMPACT_ATOMS: atom_id res chain seq x y z
N MET A 1 29.10 -15.89 -11.69
CA MET A 1 28.33 -14.69 -12.05
C MET A 1 27.90 -13.99 -10.77
N LYS A 2 28.00 -12.67 -10.71
CA LYS A 2 27.42 -11.86 -9.61
C LYS A 2 26.18 -11.13 -10.10
N LEU A 3 25.09 -11.17 -9.30
CA LEU A 3 23.86 -10.46 -9.62
C LEU A 3 23.46 -9.56 -8.46
N CYS A 4 23.09 -8.32 -8.77
CA CYS A 4 22.61 -7.33 -7.81
C CYS A 4 21.10 -7.11 -8.03
N MET A 5 20.28 -7.35 -7.02
CA MET A 5 18.86 -7.01 -6.97
C MET A 5 18.70 -5.57 -6.47
N GLY A 6 18.41 -4.64 -7.36
CA GLY A 6 18.17 -3.23 -7.05
C GLY A 6 16.73 -3.00 -6.59
N GLN A 7 16.47 -3.19 -5.29
CA GLN A 7 15.18 -2.98 -4.67
C GLN A 7 15.01 -1.50 -4.29
N ILE A 8 14.47 -0.68 -5.20
CA ILE A 8 14.42 0.78 -5.04
C ILE A 8 13.02 1.34 -4.91
N ASN A 9 12.91 2.49 -4.21
CA ASN A 9 11.69 3.24 -4.01
C ASN A 9 11.56 4.34 -5.07
N THR A 10 10.82 4.07 -6.12
CA THR A 10 10.62 5.01 -7.23
C THR A 10 9.49 6.01 -6.96
N LEU A 11 9.54 7.17 -7.62
CA LEU A 11 8.45 8.15 -7.64
C LEU A 11 7.80 8.15 -9.03
N VAL A 12 6.50 7.93 -9.08
CA VAL A 12 5.75 7.91 -10.36
C VAL A 12 5.87 9.27 -11.06
N GLY A 13 6.34 9.21 -12.32
CA GLY A 13 6.52 10.38 -13.19
C GLY A 13 7.81 11.16 -12.97
N ASP A 14 8.65 10.80 -12.02
CA ASP A 14 9.98 11.39 -11.82
C ASP A 14 11.05 10.63 -12.62
N TRP A 15 11.04 10.81 -13.92
CA TRP A 15 11.95 10.15 -14.85
C TRP A 15 13.43 10.38 -14.53
N GLU A 16 13.77 11.61 -14.19
CA GLU A 16 15.16 12.00 -13.90
C GLU A 16 15.63 11.45 -12.54
N GLY A 17 14.79 11.56 -11.50
CA GLY A 17 15.11 11.03 -10.17
C GLY A 17 15.22 9.52 -10.16
N ASN A 18 14.30 8.81 -10.83
CA ASN A 18 14.37 7.35 -10.95
C ASN A 18 15.62 6.90 -11.74
N ALA A 19 15.98 7.60 -12.82
CA ALA A 19 17.21 7.34 -13.57
C ALA A 19 18.47 7.56 -12.72
N GLU A 20 18.50 8.60 -11.90
CA GLU A 20 19.65 8.85 -11.01
C GLU A 20 19.80 7.78 -9.92
N GLN A 21 18.69 7.25 -9.39
CA GLN A 21 18.74 6.11 -8.48
C GLN A 21 19.33 4.88 -9.18
N ILE A 22 18.89 4.57 -10.41
CA ILE A 22 19.46 3.47 -11.23
C ILE A 22 20.97 3.66 -11.42
N LEU A 23 21.39 4.86 -11.84
CA LEU A 23 22.81 5.18 -12.06
C LEU A 23 23.62 5.05 -10.78
N THR A 24 23.10 5.47 -9.64
CA THR A 24 23.78 5.37 -8.35
C THR A 24 24.02 3.90 -7.97
N VAL A 25 22.96 3.07 -8.01
CA VAL A 25 23.10 1.63 -7.72
C VAL A 25 24.07 0.96 -8.69
N CYS A 26 24.05 1.31 -9.97
CA CYS A 26 24.94 0.72 -10.97
C CYS A 26 26.41 1.16 -10.80
N ARG A 27 26.67 2.43 -10.41
CA ARG A 27 28.04 2.89 -10.10
C ARG A 27 28.60 2.14 -8.89
N ASP A 28 27.82 2.02 -7.81
CA ASP A 28 28.20 1.28 -6.62
C ASP A 28 28.40 -0.22 -6.93
N ALA A 29 27.58 -0.78 -7.80
CA ALA A 29 27.71 -2.16 -8.26
C ALA A 29 29.01 -2.38 -9.05
N ALA A 30 29.36 -1.48 -9.95
CA ALA A 30 30.58 -1.57 -10.75
C ALA A 30 31.86 -1.52 -9.90
N GLU A 31 31.84 -0.83 -8.75
CA GLU A 31 32.95 -0.80 -7.79
C GLU A 31 33.15 -2.17 -7.11
N GLN A 32 32.07 -2.96 -6.94
CA GLN A 32 32.13 -4.29 -6.31
C GLN A 32 32.41 -5.40 -7.33
N ALA A 33 31.81 -5.33 -8.52
CA ALA A 33 31.99 -6.30 -9.60
C ALA A 33 31.67 -5.60 -10.94
N SER A 34 32.70 -5.32 -11.72
CA SER A 34 32.57 -4.53 -12.96
C SER A 34 31.73 -5.18 -14.04
N ASP A 35 31.57 -6.51 -14.01
CA ASP A 35 30.84 -7.37 -14.93
C ASP A 35 29.53 -7.92 -14.36
N ALA A 36 29.02 -7.33 -13.26
CA ALA A 36 27.83 -7.81 -12.60
C ALA A 36 26.55 -7.59 -13.45
N VAL A 37 25.54 -8.42 -13.16
CA VAL A 37 24.16 -8.22 -13.61
C VAL A 37 23.43 -7.40 -12.56
N VAL A 38 22.88 -6.23 -12.92
CA VAL A 38 22.08 -5.39 -12.02
C VAL A 38 20.65 -5.38 -12.52
N VAL A 39 19.71 -5.77 -11.66
CA VAL A 39 18.30 -5.94 -12.02
C VAL A 39 17.42 -4.99 -11.20
N PHE A 40 16.56 -4.26 -11.88
CA PHE A 40 15.60 -3.35 -11.27
C PHE A 40 14.15 -3.82 -11.45
N PRO A 41 13.20 -3.32 -10.65
CA PRO A 41 11.79 -3.68 -10.71
C PRO A 41 11.10 -3.36 -12.04
N GLU A 42 9.85 -3.83 -12.17
CA GLU A 42 8.93 -3.49 -13.25
C GLU A 42 8.69 -1.99 -13.32
N LEU A 43 8.66 -1.42 -14.55
CA LEU A 43 8.42 0.01 -14.83
C LEU A 43 9.24 0.97 -13.94
N THR A 44 10.41 0.57 -13.52
CA THR A 44 11.30 1.35 -12.63
C THR A 44 11.50 2.78 -13.14
N LEU A 45 11.62 2.95 -14.47
CA LEU A 45 11.91 4.25 -15.06
C LEU A 45 10.76 5.25 -14.88
N THR A 46 9.52 4.79 -14.93
CA THR A 46 8.33 5.63 -14.70
C THR A 46 7.87 5.66 -13.25
N GLY A 47 8.28 4.69 -12.44
CA GLY A 47 7.59 4.29 -11.23
C GLY A 47 6.29 3.54 -11.53
N TYR A 48 5.77 2.78 -10.56
CA TYR A 48 4.57 1.95 -10.71
C TYR A 48 3.52 2.29 -9.63
N PRO A 49 2.20 2.37 -9.98
CA PRO A 49 1.63 2.31 -11.33
C PRO A 49 1.55 3.72 -11.97
N PRO A 50 2.00 3.90 -13.21
CA PRO A 50 1.97 5.20 -13.88
C PRO A 50 0.59 5.62 -14.39
N GLU A 51 -0.38 4.71 -14.47
CA GLU A 51 -1.80 4.97 -14.78
C GLU A 51 -2.00 5.80 -16.05
N ASP A 52 -2.97 6.73 -16.05
CA ASP A 52 -3.29 7.60 -17.19
C ASP A 52 -2.14 8.54 -17.61
N LEU A 53 -1.03 8.61 -16.87
CA LEU A 53 0.18 9.28 -17.36
C LEU A 53 0.69 8.63 -18.66
N LEU A 54 0.50 7.31 -18.81
CA LEU A 54 0.88 6.56 -20.02
C LEU A 54 0.13 7.01 -21.28
N LEU A 55 -1.01 7.67 -21.14
CA LEU A 55 -1.78 8.23 -22.27
C LEU A 55 -1.21 9.57 -22.77
N ARG A 56 -0.25 10.16 -22.04
CA ARG A 56 0.39 11.40 -22.47
C ARG A 56 1.31 11.17 -23.65
N PRO A 57 1.19 11.95 -24.76
CA PRO A 57 2.05 11.78 -25.93
C PRO A 57 3.56 11.85 -25.62
N SER A 58 3.95 12.66 -24.64
CA SER A 58 5.35 12.84 -24.23
C SER A 58 5.97 11.64 -23.52
N VAL A 59 5.21 10.62 -23.13
CA VAL A 59 5.76 9.46 -22.39
C VAL A 59 6.77 8.69 -23.23
N ALA A 60 6.45 8.41 -24.49
CA ALA A 60 7.35 7.68 -25.37
C ALA A 60 8.68 8.44 -25.59
N GLU A 61 8.59 9.73 -25.88
CA GLU A 61 9.77 10.60 -26.10
C GLU A 61 10.65 10.67 -24.84
N ARG A 62 10.04 10.83 -23.64
CA ARG A 62 10.76 10.82 -22.37
C ARG A 62 11.40 9.48 -22.07
N SER A 63 10.68 8.39 -22.26
CA SER A 63 11.22 7.03 -22.09
C SER A 63 12.46 6.81 -22.95
N ASP A 64 12.36 7.12 -24.26
CA ASP A 64 13.49 6.97 -25.19
C ASP A 64 14.66 7.89 -24.83
N ALA A 65 14.40 9.15 -24.42
CA ALA A 65 15.45 10.10 -24.04
C ALA A 65 16.21 9.66 -22.78
N ILE A 66 15.49 9.21 -21.74
CA ILE A 66 16.12 8.74 -20.49
C ILE A 66 16.84 7.41 -20.73
N LEU A 67 16.28 6.52 -21.53
CA LEU A 67 16.95 5.27 -21.90
C LEU A 67 18.27 5.55 -22.65
N ALA A 68 18.29 6.52 -23.59
CA ALA A 68 19.51 6.94 -24.27
C ALA A 68 20.54 7.55 -23.28
N ARG A 69 20.09 8.34 -22.30
CA ARG A 69 20.95 8.85 -21.21
C ARG A 69 21.55 7.69 -20.41
N LEU A 70 20.74 6.72 -19.98
CA LEU A 70 21.24 5.55 -19.26
C LEU A 70 22.27 4.75 -20.07
N CYS A 71 22.02 4.52 -21.35
CA CYS A 71 22.98 3.87 -22.23
C CYS A 71 24.33 4.65 -22.29
N ALA A 72 24.31 5.96 -22.24
CA ALA A 72 25.53 6.78 -22.30
C ALA A 72 26.29 6.88 -20.96
N GLU A 73 25.60 6.79 -19.82
CA GLU A 73 26.16 7.07 -18.50
C GLU A 73 26.44 5.81 -17.66
N LEU A 74 25.79 4.67 -17.96
CA LEU A 74 26.00 3.41 -17.25
C LEU A 74 27.42 2.86 -17.49
N PRO A 75 28.06 2.22 -16.48
CA PRO A 75 29.32 1.50 -16.66
C PRO A 75 29.16 0.43 -17.77
N ALA A 76 30.06 0.46 -18.74
CA ALA A 76 29.90 -0.29 -20.00
C ALA A 76 29.87 -1.82 -19.79
N ASP A 77 30.70 -2.34 -18.90
CA ASP A 77 30.85 -3.78 -18.68
C ASP A 77 29.70 -4.40 -17.87
N LEU A 78 28.85 -3.57 -17.19
CA LEU A 78 27.67 -4.06 -16.48
C LEU A 78 26.58 -4.54 -17.45
N TRP A 79 25.85 -5.56 -17.02
CA TRP A 79 24.58 -5.94 -17.58
C TRP A 79 23.45 -5.34 -16.74
N VAL A 80 22.69 -4.39 -17.27
CA VAL A 80 21.66 -3.69 -16.51
C VAL A 80 20.28 -3.99 -17.06
N ILE A 81 19.39 -4.56 -16.24
CA ILE A 81 18.04 -4.96 -16.61
C ILE A 81 17.04 -4.02 -15.92
N ILE A 82 16.27 -3.26 -16.70
CA ILE A 82 15.33 -2.25 -16.22
C ILE A 82 13.93 -2.40 -16.82
N GLY A 83 12.90 -2.03 -16.04
CA GLY A 83 11.51 -1.92 -16.50
C GLY A 83 11.16 -0.52 -16.99
N TYR A 84 10.51 -0.41 -18.16
CA TYR A 84 10.06 0.87 -18.74
C TYR A 84 8.93 0.69 -19.75
N PRO A 85 8.12 1.75 -20.04
CA PRO A 85 7.13 1.71 -21.11
C PRO A 85 7.81 1.90 -22.47
N LYS A 86 7.59 0.98 -23.41
CA LYS A 86 8.12 1.03 -24.77
C LYS A 86 7.03 1.23 -25.80
N LYS A 87 7.13 2.32 -26.57
CA LYS A 87 6.25 2.58 -27.71
C LYS A 87 6.83 1.99 -28.99
N THR A 88 6.00 1.23 -29.68
CA THR A 88 6.29 0.70 -31.04
C THR A 88 5.17 1.09 -32.01
N GLU A 89 5.29 0.72 -33.27
CA GLU A 89 4.20 0.87 -34.26
C GLU A 89 2.94 0.06 -33.87
N GLN A 90 3.13 -1.07 -33.17
CA GLN A 90 2.05 -2.00 -32.79
C GLN A 90 1.33 -1.59 -31.49
N GLY A 91 1.95 -0.76 -30.65
CA GLY A 91 1.35 -0.32 -29.39
C GLY A 91 2.33 0.18 -28.36
N LEU A 92 1.83 0.36 -27.15
CA LEU A 92 2.63 0.64 -25.95
C LEU A 92 2.80 -0.68 -25.18
N TYR A 93 4.02 -1.00 -24.78
CA TYR A 93 4.35 -2.23 -24.06
C TYR A 93 4.94 -1.92 -22.69
N ASN A 94 4.65 -2.76 -21.71
CA ASN A 94 5.41 -2.86 -20.47
C ASN A 94 6.63 -3.72 -20.78
N ALA A 95 7.81 -3.11 -20.81
CA ALA A 95 9.03 -3.72 -21.31
C ALA A 95 10.08 -3.90 -20.20
N ALA A 96 10.86 -4.98 -20.32
CA ALA A 96 12.13 -5.14 -19.64
C ALA A 96 13.25 -5.06 -20.69
N GLY A 97 14.14 -4.09 -20.56
CA GLY A 97 15.29 -3.93 -21.46
C GLY A 97 16.59 -4.28 -20.77
N VAL A 98 17.49 -4.87 -21.55
CA VAL A 98 18.86 -5.18 -21.12
C VAL A 98 19.80 -4.18 -21.76
N ILE A 99 20.53 -3.42 -20.94
CA ILE A 99 21.55 -2.46 -21.38
C ILE A 99 22.93 -3.07 -21.11
N HIS A 100 23.76 -3.08 -22.12
CA HIS A 100 25.17 -3.50 -22.02
C HIS A 100 25.98 -2.77 -23.10
N ASN A 101 27.21 -2.40 -22.78
CA ASN A 101 28.12 -1.69 -23.68
C ASN A 101 27.49 -0.45 -24.36
N GLY A 102 26.74 0.32 -23.59
CA GLY A 102 26.14 1.57 -24.05
C GLY A 102 24.93 1.42 -24.99
N ALA A 103 24.34 0.24 -25.08
CA ALA A 103 23.18 -0.02 -25.94
C ALA A 103 22.15 -0.94 -25.28
N VAL A 104 20.89 -0.80 -25.67
CA VAL A 104 19.86 -1.81 -25.38
C VAL A 104 20.10 -3.00 -26.30
N VAL A 105 20.51 -4.14 -25.74
CA VAL A 105 20.88 -5.36 -26.47
C VAL A 105 19.75 -6.37 -26.59
N ALA A 106 18.74 -6.30 -25.71
CA ALA A 106 17.54 -7.13 -25.74
C ALA A 106 16.36 -6.40 -25.09
N GLU A 107 15.15 -6.72 -25.52
CA GLU A 107 13.89 -6.25 -24.91
C GLU A 107 12.90 -7.42 -24.81
N TYR A 108 12.24 -7.52 -23.65
CA TYR A 108 11.11 -8.40 -23.40
C TYR A 108 9.85 -7.58 -23.19
N PHE A 109 8.73 -8.02 -23.72
CA PHE A 109 7.42 -7.39 -23.56
C PHE A 109 6.50 -8.28 -22.73
N LYS A 110 5.95 -7.73 -21.63
CA LYS A 110 5.04 -8.43 -20.72
C LYS A 110 3.91 -9.10 -21.48
N GLN A 111 3.71 -10.41 -21.25
CA GLN A 111 2.72 -11.21 -21.98
C GLN A 111 1.35 -11.19 -21.30
N PHE A 112 1.32 -11.25 -19.97
CA PHE A 112 0.08 -11.24 -19.19
C PHE A 112 -0.12 -9.90 -18.51
N LEU A 113 -1.18 -9.20 -18.91
CA LEU A 113 -1.55 -7.88 -18.41
C LEU A 113 -2.67 -8.03 -17.37
N PRO A 114 -2.41 -7.83 -16.06
CA PRO A 114 -3.45 -7.94 -15.05
C PRO A 114 -4.51 -6.86 -15.22
N ASN A 115 -5.79 -7.26 -15.07
CA ASN A 115 -6.94 -6.37 -15.22
C ASN A 115 -8.02 -6.75 -14.21
N TYR A 116 -7.62 -6.81 -12.96
CA TYR A 116 -8.45 -7.18 -11.82
C TYR A 116 -7.94 -6.45 -10.57
N GLN A 117 -8.80 -6.30 -9.54
CA GLN A 117 -8.51 -5.55 -8.32
C GLN A 117 -7.95 -4.15 -8.64
N VAL A 118 -6.73 -3.83 -8.17
CA VAL A 118 -6.06 -2.55 -8.38
C VAL A 118 -5.46 -2.38 -9.78
N PHE A 119 -5.34 -3.47 -10.52
CA PHE A 119 -4.67 -3.47 -11.81
C PHE A 119 -5.63 -3.15 -12.97
N ASP A 120 -5.15 -2.36 -13.94
CA ASP A 120 -5.89 -1.96 -15.14
C ASP A 120 -4.95 -1.88 -16.37
N GLU A 121 -3.97 -2.79 -16.45
CA GLU A 121 -2.88 -2.70 -17.44
C GLU A 121 -3.36 -2.88 -18.90
N LYS A 122 -4.45 -3.64 -19.13
CA LYS A 122 -5.05 -3.77 -20.46
C LYS A 122 -5.60 -2.45 -21.03
N ARG A 123 -5.80 -1.44 -20.18
CA ARG A 123 -6.18 -0.10 -20.59
C ARG A 123 -5.06 0.63 -21.33
N TYR A 124 -3.82 0.29 -21.04
CA TYR A 124 -2.64 1.04 -21.46
C TYR A 124 -1.73 0.25 -22.40
N PHE A 125 -1.51 -1.02 -22.08
CA PHE A 125 -0.49 -1.83 -22.73
C PHE A 125 -1.05 -2.85 -23.71
N THR A 126 -0.24 -3.12 -24.72
CA THR A 126 -0.39 -4.27 -25.62
C THR A 126 0.39 -5.45 -25.05
N ALA A 127 -0.19 -6.65 -25.07
CA ALA A 127 0.48 -7.86 -24.61
C ALA A 127 1.60 -8.28 -25.58
N GLY A 128 2.75 -8.67 -25.02
CA GLY A 128 3.80 -9.37 -25.77
C GLY A 128 3.40 -10.82 -26.06
N SER A 129 4.21 -11.52 -26.88
CA SER A 129 3.97 -12.92 -27.23
C SER A 129 5.23 -13.78 -27.24
N GLU A 130 6.39 -13.17 -27.34
CA GLU A 130 7.65 -13.88 -27.56
C GLU A 130 8.48 -13.98 -26.27
N PRO A 131 9.12 -15.12 -26.00
CA PRO A 131 10.10 -15.21 -24.93
C PRO A 131 11.36 -14.40 -25.31
N CYS A 132 12.03 -13.86 -24.29
CA CYS A 132 13.35 -13.25 -24.46
C CYS A 132 14.36 -14.05 -23.66
N VAL A 133 15.31 -14.65 -24.35
CA VAL A 133 16.45 -15.36 -23.75
C VAL A 133 17.71 -14.82 -24.40
N LEU A 134 18.71 -14.44 -23.59
CA LEU A 134 19.98 -13.92 -24.08
C LEU A 134 21.14 -14.54 -23.29
N ASP A 135 22.28 -14.60 -23.94
CA ASP A 135 23.53 -15.03 -23.27
C ASP A 135 24.10 -13.86 -22.46
N ILE A 136 24.29 -14.07 -21.17
CA ILE A 136 24.99 -13.17 -20.26
C ILE A 136 26.19 -13.95 -19.69
N ASP A 137 27.37 -13.68 -20.20
CA ASP A 137 28.63 -14.29 -19.77
C ASP A 137 28.60 -15.83 -19.73
N GLY A 138 27.98 -16.44 -20.74
CA GLY A 138 27.87 -17.89 -20.89
C GLY A 138 26.67 -18.52 -20.18
N VAL A 139 25.75 -17.73 -19.62
CA VAL A 139 24.49 -18.20 -19.04
C VAL A 139 23.32 -17.72 -19.89
N SER A 140 22.43 -18.63 -20.27
CA SER A 140 21.20 -18.31 -21.00
C SER A 140 20.13 -17.78 -20.05
N VAL A 141 19.95 -16.45 -19.99
CA VAL A 141 19.05 -15.76 -19.06
C VAL A 141 17.73 -15.45 -19.74
N GLY A 142 16.63 -15.94 -19.17
CA GLY A 142 15.27 -15.60 -19.58
C GLY A 142 14.70 -14.42 -18.76
N LEU A 143 13.86 -13.60 -19.39
CA LEU A 143 13.20 -12.47 -18.75
C LEU A 143 11.68 -12.66 -18.70
N THR A 144 11.08 -12.24 -17.58
CA THR A 144 9.62 -12.14 -17.39
C THR A 144 9.28 -10.92 -16.52
N ILE A 145 8.03 -10.45 -16.59
CA ILE A 145 7.57 -9.28 -15.81
C ILE A 145 6.33 -9.66 -15.00
N CYS A 146 6.44 -9.59 -13.69
CA CYS A 146 5.40 -9.60 -12.67
C CYS A 146 4.32 -10.68 -12.91
N GLU A 147 3.16 -10.32 -13.49
CA GLU A 147 2.02 -11.22 -13.75
C GLU A 147 2.41 -12.45 -14.58
N ASP A 148 3.45 -12.35 -15.40
CA ASP A 148 3.92 -13.46 -16.23
C ASP A 148 4.27 -14.70 -15.38
N ILE A 149 4.84 -14.51 -14.18
CA ILE A 149 5.23 -15.65 -13.32
C ILE A 149 4.01 -16.37 -12.72
N TRP A 150 2.86 -15.68 -12.61
CA TRP A 150 1.61 -16.28 -12.11
C TRP A 150 1.00 -17.24 -13.13
N ASN A 151 1.33 -17.08 -14.41
CA ASN A 151 0.94 -17.95 -15.51
C ASN A 151 2.08 -18.92 -15.87
N PRO A 152 1.78 -20.19 -16.18
CA PRO A 152 2.85 -21.16 -16.48
C PRO A 152 3.57 -20.90 -17.81
N ASP A 153 2.89 -20.31 -18.81
CA ASP A 153 3.34 -20.26 -20.19
C ASP A 153 4.60 -19.40 -20.41
N PRO A 154 4.77 -18.19 -19.81
CA PRO A 154 5.97 -17.40 -20.04
C PRO A 154 7.25 -18.06 -19.52
N ALA A 155 7.22 -18.67 -18.34
CA ALA A 155 8.36 -19.40 -17.80
C ALA A 155 8.67 -20.66 -18.62
N ALA A 156 7.64 -21.41 -19.06
CA ALA A 156 7.80 -22.56 -19.94
C ALA A 156 8.34 -22.15 -21.34
N GLY A 157 7.88 -21.01 -21.87
CA GLY A 157 8.38 -20.43 -23.12
C GLY A 157 9.86 -20.06 -23.03
N ALA A 158 10.28 -19.42 -21.93
CA ALA A 158 11.69 -19.13 -21.67
C ALA A 158 12.53 -20.42 -21.60
N LYS A 159 12.04 -21.47 -20.90
CA LYS A 159 12.70 -22.78 -20.86
C LYS A 159 12.82 -23.40 -22.25
N ALA A 160 11.76 -23.38 -23.04
CA ALA A 160 11.78 -23.92 -24.41
C ALA A 160 12.75 -23.15 -25.32
N ALA A 161 12.95 -21.86 -25.07
CA ALA A 161 13.94 -21.02 -25.75
C ALA A 161 15.39 -21.20 -25.23
N GLY A 162 15.59 -22.08 -24.23
CA GLY A 162 16.90 -22.44 -23.74
C GLY A 162 17.34 -21.74 -22.45
N ALA A 163 16.47 -21.04 -21.73
CA ALA A 163 16.84 -20.38 -20.48
C ALA A 163 17.34 -21.37 -19.42
N GLU A 164 18.43 -20.99 -18.76
CA GLU A 164 19.06 -21.69 -17.62
C GLU A 164 18.85 -20.94 -16.30
N LEU A 165 18.53 -19.63 -16.37
CA LEU A 165 18.15 -18.74 -15.27
C LEU A 165 16.97 -17.91 -15.71
N LEU A 166 15.99 -17.69 -14.85
CA LEU A 166 14.88 -16.76 -15.10
C LEU A 166 15.00 -15.54 -14.17
N ILE A 167 14.89 -14.34 -14.73
CA ILE A 167 14.80 -13.10 -13.98
C ILE A 167 13.38 -12.54 -14.16
N ASN A 168 12.70 -12.26 -13.05
CA ASN A 168 11.35 -11.72 -13.02
C ASN A 168 11.34 -10.35 -12.34
N LEU A 169 11.01 -9.30 -13.10
CA LEU A 169 10.93 -7.93 -12.63
C LEU A 169 9.52 -7.67 -12.10
N ASN A 170 9.40 -7.09 -10.89
CA ASN A 170 8.11 -6.96 -10.23
C ASN A 170 7.85 -5.58 -9.64
N ALA A 171 6.58 -5.19 -9.68
CA ALA A 171 5.96 -4.18 -8.84
C ALA A 171 4.69 -4.78 -8.21
N SER A 172 4.89 -5.85 -7.44
CA SER A 172 3.82 -6.62 -6.81
C SER A 172 3.45 -5.99 -5.47
N PRO A 173 2.23 -5.43 -5.30
CA PRO A 173 1.86 -4.74 -4.08
C PRO A 173 1.66 -5.70 -2.91
N PHE A 174 1.92 -5.17 -1.71
CA PHE A 174 1.69 -5.84 -0.45
C PHE A 174 0.21 -6.08 -0.18
N HIS A 175 -0.11 -7.21 0.39
CA HIS A 175 -1.27 -7.48 1.22
C HIS A 175 -0.95 -8.64 2.19
N ARG A 176 -1.78 -8.80 3.22
CA ARG A 176 -1.64 -9.89 4.20
C ARG A 176 -1.53 -11.24 3.49
N GLY A 177 -0.46 -11.99 3.82
CA GLY A 177 -0.19 -13.31 3.24
C GLY A 177 0.50 -13.33 1.87
N LYS A 178 0.66 -12.17 1.18
CA LYS A 178 1.19 -12.11 -0.20
C LYS A 178 2.60 -12.66 -0.34
N ARG A 179 3.48 -12.43 0.64
CA ARG A 179 4.83 -12.97 0.66
C ARG A 179 4.85 -14.48 0.45
N ARG A 180 4.03 -15.22 1.23
CA ARG A 180 3.97 -16.68 1.14
C ARG A 180 3.44 -17.14 -0.21
N GLU A 181 2.40 -16.48 -0.73
CA GLU A 181 1.86 -16.75 -2.06
C GLU A 181 2.94 -16.64 -3.15
N ARG A 182 3.77 -15.57 -3.08
CA ARG A 182 4.89 -15.37 -4.03
C ARG A 182 5.93 -16.50 -3.93
N TRP A 183 6.36 -16.83 -2.72
CA TRP A 183 7.35 -17.88 -2.50
C TRP A 183 6.86 -19.24 -3.00
N ASP A 184 5.67 -19.66 -2.57
CA ASP A 184 5.09 -20.94 -2.96
C ASP A 184 4.94 -21.04 -4.49
N LEU A 185 4.50 -19.98 -5.14
CA LEU A 185 4.34 -19.94 -6.59
C LEU A 185 5.67 -20.01 -7.33
N VAL A 186 6.64 -19.16 -6.96
CA VAL A 186 7.94 -19.08 -7.65
C VAL A 186 8.73 -20.37 -7.44
N SER A 187 8.68 -20.97 -6.25
CA SER A 187 9.25 -22.31 -5.99
C SER A 187 8.65 -23.37 -6.92
N GLN A 188 7.32 -23.39 -7.10
CA GLN A 188 6.66 -24.32 -8.03
C GLN A 188 7.10 -24.07 -9.48
N ARG A 189 7.27 -22.81 -9.90
CA ARG A 189 7.75 -22.48 -11.25
C ARG A 189 9.20 -22.92 -11.47
N ALA A 190 10.07 -22.73 -10.47
CA ALA A 190 11.46 -23.17 -10.53
C ALA A 190 11.57 -24.69 -10.69
N VAL A 191 10.86 -25.44 -9.86
CA VAL A 191 10.81 -26.92 -9.94
C VAL A 191 10.26 -27.40 -11.28
N PHE A 192 9.15 -26.84 -11.72
CA PHE A 192 8.50 -27.28 -12.96
C PHE A 192 9.39 -27.07 -14.21
N ASN A 193 10.12 -25.95 -14.25
CA ASN A 193 10.96 -25.61 -15.40
C ASN A 193 12.42 -26.04 -15.22
N ALA A 194 12.81 -26.56 -14.05
CA ALA A 194 14.16 -27.00 -13.71
C ALA A 194 15.22 -25.91 -14.01
N PHE A 195 15.00 -24.69 -13.47
CA PHE A 195 15.95 -23.59 -13.47
C PHE A 195 15.75 -22.69 -12.22
N PRO A 196 16.79 -22.00 -11.72
CA PRO A 196 16.66 -21.01 -10.67
C PRO A 196 15.92 -19.77 -11.18
N ILE A 197 15.23 -19.06 -10.24
CA ILE A 197 14.47 -17.83 -10.52
C ILE A 197 14.93 -16.74 -9.56
N VAL A 198 15.23 -15.56 -10.09
CA VAL A 198 15.47 -14.33 -9.32
C VAL A 198 14.25 -13.44 -9.45
N TYR A 199 13.63 -13.11 -8.32
CA TYR A 199 12.43 -12.28 -8.22
C TYR A 199 12.79 -10.93 -7.61
N VAL A 200 12.81 -9.86 -8.42
CA VAL A 200 13.16 -8.51 -7.97
C VAL A 200 11.91 -7.67 -7.86
N ASN A 201 11.60 -7.16 -6.66
CA ASN A 201 10.38 -6.42 -6.37
C ASN A 201 10.67 -4.98 -5.98
N GLN A 202 9.76 -4.07 -6.34
CA GLN A 202 9.77 -2.68 -5.92
C GLN A 202 9.54 -2.56 -4.40
N VAL A 203 10.05 -1.50 -3.78
CA VAL A 203 9.75 -1.10 -2.41
C VAL A 203 9.16 0.31 -2.38
N GLY A 204 8.38 0.64 -1.33
CA GLY A 204 7.84 1.98 -1.11
C GLY A 204 6.33 2.10 -1.26
N GLY A 205 5.79 3.27 -0.95
CA GLY A 205 4.36 3.60 -1.04
C GLY A 205 4.04 4.43 -2.28
N GLN A 206 2.91 4.14 -2.92
CA GLN A 206 2.36 4.94 -4.02
C GLN A 206 0.83 4.94 -3.94
N ASP A 207 0.24 6.09 -3.63
CA ASP A 207 -1.19 6.26 -3.38
C ASP A 207 -1.69 5.28 -2.30
N GLU A 208 -2.65 4.40 -2.60
CA GLU A 208 -3.11 3.35 -1.69
C GLU A 208 -2.20 2.12 -1.62
N LEU A 209 -1.26 1.97 -2.57
CA LEU A 209 -0.42 0.78 -2.68
C LEU A 209 0.86 0.93 -1.87
N VAL A 210 1.27 -0.17 -1.26
CA VAL A 210 2.58 -0.34 -0.67
C VAL A 210 3.26 -1.54 -1.31
N PHE A 211 4.51 -1.38 -1.65
CA PHE A 211 5.38 -2.43 -2.17
C PHE A 211 6.37 -2.78 -1.07
N ASP A 212 6.39 -4.04 -0.72
CA ASP A 212 7.16 -4.55 0.42
C ASP A 212 8.61 -4.90 0.08
N GLY A 213 9.03 -4.77 -1.19
CA GLY A 213 10.32 -5.27 -1.59
C GLY A 213 10.40 -6.78 -1.36
N GLY A 214 11.24 -7.21 -0.42
CA GLY A 214 11.40 -8.62 -0.10
C GLY A 214 11.78 -9.44 -1.32
N SER A 215 12.65 -8.88 -2.18
CA SER A 215 13.19 -9.57 -3.35
C SER A 215 13.86 -10.87 -2.92
N PHE A 216 13.74 -11.92 -3.74
CA PHE A 216 14.25 -13.23 -3.35
C PHE A 216 14.72 -14.05 -4.55
N ALA A 217 15.40 -15.13 -4.27
CA ALA A 217 15.84 -16.06 -5.28
C ALA A 217 15.56 -17.51 -4.84
N VAL A 218 15.23 -18.35 -5.82
CA VAL A 218 14.88 -19.77 -5.64
C VAL A 218 15.73 -20.61 -6.56
N ASN A 219 16.31 -21.71 -6.07
CA ASN A 219 17.01 -22.68 -6.89
C ASN A 219 16.06 -23.62 -7.65
N ALA A 220 16.58 -24.37 -8.61
CA ALA A 220 15.81 -25.29 -9.47
C ALA A 220 15.06 -26.40 -8.70
N ASP A 221 15.46 -26.71 -7.47
CA ASP A 221 14.79 -27.64 -6.56
C ASP A 221 13.61 -27.02 -5.79
N GLY A 222 13.40 -25.71 -5.93
CA GLY A 222 12.35 -24.95 -5.26
C GLY A 222 12.74 -24.39 -3.89
N GLU A 223 13.98 -24.62 -3.44
CA GLU A 223 14.46 -24.08 -2.17
C GLU A 223 14.80 -22.59 -2.29
N LEU A 224 14.43 -21.80 -1.27
CA LEU A 224 14.79 -20.38 -1.18
C LEU A 224 16.31 -20.27 -0.99
N ALA A 225 16.99 -19.65 -1.96
CA ALA A 225 18.43 -19.44 -1.95
C ALA A 225 18.84 -18.09 -1.35
N ALA A 226 17.96 -17.08 -1.44
CA ALA A 226 18.20 -15.75 -0.88
C ALA A 226 16.87 -15.03 -0.62
N VAL A 227 16.85 -14.17 0.41
CA VAL A 227 15.69 -13.31 0.75
C VAL A 227 16.24 -11.96 1.21
N ALA A 228 15.94 -10.90 0.46
CA ALA A 228 16.25 -9.53 0.83
C ALA A 228 15.28 -9.01 1.90
N PRO A 229 15.65 -7.96 2.68
CA PRO A 229 14.78 -7.35 3.66
C PRO A 229 13.47 -6.83 3.06
N GLU A 230 12.39 -6.93 3.83
CA GLU A 230 11.12 -6.30 3.51
C GLU A 230 11.14 -4.82 3.91
N PHE A 231 10.49 -3.95 3.13
CA PHE A 231 10.30 -2.50 3.35
C PHE A 231 11.60 -1.66 3.40
N GLU A 232 12.72 -2.23 2.99
CA GLU A 232 14.01 -1.55 2.93
C GLU A 232 14.45 -1.32 1.48
N ASP A 233 14.87 -0.08 1.18
CA ASP A 233 15.52 0.29 -0.08
C ASP A 233 16.98 -0.18 -0.07
N GLY A 234 17.46 -0.78 -1.17
CA GLY A 234 18.84 -1.26 -1.20
C GLY A 234 19.22 -2.08 -2.42
N ALA A 235 20.49 -2.45 -2.45
CA ALA A 235 21.10 -3.30 -3.46
C ALA A 235 21.58 -4.62 -2.81
N TRP A 236 21.00 -5.74 -3.20
CA TRP A 236 21.18 -7.03 -2.57
C TRP A 236 21.87 -8.01 -3.51
N TRP A 237 22.99 -8.58 -3.09
CA TRP A 237 23.86 -9.36 -3.95
C TRP A 237 23.58 -10.85 -3.89
N LEU A 238 23.68 -11.50 -5.06
CA LEU A 238 23.65 -12.95 -5.23
C LEU A 238 24.97 -13.43 -5.82
N ASP A 239 25.50 -14.51 -5.30
CA ASP A 239 26.57 -15.28 -5.94
C ASP A 239 25.97 -16.49 -6.66
N ILE A 240 26.28 -16.62 -7.96
CA ILE A 240 25.73 -17.66 -8.83
C ILE A 240 26.89 -18.48 -9.39
N ASP A 241 26.92 -19.77 -9.05
CA ASP A 241 27.85 -20.73 -9.65
C ASP A 241 27.30 -21.24 -10.99
N THR A 242 28.14 -21.15 -12.02
CA THR A 242 27.80 -21.55 -13.40
C THR A 242 28.69 -22.69 -13.89
N SER A 243 29.55 -23.26 -13.06
CA SER A 243 30.56 -24.26 -13.45
C SER A 243 29.97 -25.63 -13.80
N ALA A 244 28.87 -26.02 -13.18
CA ALA A 244 28.21 -27.33 -13.36
C ALA A 244 26.70 -27.22 -13.52
N GLY A 245 26.22 -26.11 -14.07
CA GLY A 245 24.83 -25.68 -14.13
C GLY A 245 24.65 -24.41 -13.31
N VAL A 246 23.49 -23.75 -13.44
CA VAL A 246 23.23 -22.47 -12.77
C VAL A 246 22.65 -22.74 -11.37
N VAL A 247 23.37 -22.34 -10.32
CA VAL A 247 22.98 -22.49 -8.91
C VAL A 247 23.29 -21.22 -8.15
N ILE A 248 22.31 -20.68 -7.44
CA ILE A 248 22.51 -19.55 -6.53
C ILE A 248 23.10 -20.09 -5.23
N THR A 249 24.32 -19.68 -4.91
CA THR A 249 25.15 -20.27 -3.82
C THR A 249 25.22 -19.41 -2.58
N ASP A 250 24.99 -18.07 -2.72
CA ASP A 250 25.01 -17.12 -1.62
C ASP A 250 24.13 -15.91 -1.92
N GLY A 251 23.66 -15.24 -0.88
CA GLY A 251 22.82 -14.05 -0.96
C GLY A 251 22.33 -13.56 0.40
N PRO A 252 21.46 -12.55 0.45
CA PRO A 252 20.85 -12.11 1.70
C PRO A 252 19.92 -13.19 2.27
N HIS A 253 19.95 -13.35 3.61
CA HIS A 253 19.08 -14.26 4.35
C HIS A 253 18.34 -13.50 5.46
N SER A 254 17.51 -12.52 5.05
CA SER A 254 16.72 -11.74 5.99
C SER A 254 15.60 -12.58 6.58
N GLU A 255 15.44 -12.50 7.90
CA GLU A 255 14.31 -13.14 8.58
C GLU A 255 13.01 -12.41 8.19
N PRO A 256 11.98 -13.13 7.78
CA PRO A 256 10.69 -12.55 7.44
C PRO A 256 10.04 -11.88 8.66
N LEU A 257 9.45 -10.72 8.47
CA LEU A 257 8.69 -10.05 9.51
C LEU A 257 7.45 -10.88 9.93
N ASP A 258 7.13 -10.86 11.23
CA ASP A 258 5.84 -11.35 11.72
C ASP A 258 4.69 -10.57 11.07
N GLU A 259 3.50 -11.18 10.98
CA GLU A 259 2.35 -10.57 10.27
C GLU A 259 2.02 -9.16 10.78
N LEU A 260 1.97 -8.95 12.10
CA LEU A 260 1.67 -7.62 12.67
C LEU A 260 2.78 -6.62 12.41
N ALA A 261 4.04 -7.06 12.47
CA ALA A 261 5.19 -6.24 12.11
C ALA A 261 5.13 -5.81 10.65
N ALA A 262 4.88 -6.75 9.73
CA ALA A 262 4.78 -6.46 8.30
C ALA A 262 3.63 -5.50 7.97
N ILE A 263 2.46 -5.65 8.62
CA ILE A 263 1.34 -4.72 8.46
C ILE A 263 1.71 -3.33 9.00
N TRP A 264 2.35 -3.26 10.18
CA TRP A 264 2.78 -2.00 10.76
C TRP A 264 3.75 -1.25 9.84
N GLU A 265 4.77 -1.94 9.33
CA GLU A 265 5.74 -1.36 8.38
C GLU A 265 5.06 -0.93 7.07
N ALA A 266 4.11 -1.71 6.55
CA ALA A 266 3.35 -1.32 5.37
C ALA A 266 2.57 0.00 5.60
N LEU A 267 1.95 0.16 6.77
CA LEU A 267 1.24 1.39 7.14
C LEU A 267 2.21 2.56 7.32
N VAL A 268 3.35 2.34 7.96
CA VAL A 268 4.42 3.35 8.15
C VAL A 268 4.96 3.82 6.80
N VAL A 269 5.32 2.89 5.91
CA VAL A 269 5.80 3.21 4.55
C VAL A 269 4.73 3.96 3.75
N GLY A 270 3.47 3.52 3.82
CA GLY A 270 2.37 4.19 3.13
C GLY A 270 2.19 5.64 3.56
N VAL A 271 2.17 5.91 4.87
CA VAL A 271 2.08 7.28 5.41
C VAL A 271 3.31 8.11 5.06
N ARG A 272 4.51 7.56 5.28
CA ARG A 272 5.78 8.25 5.03
C ARG A 272 5.90 8.70 3.59
N ASP A 273 5.67 7.78 2.68
CA ASP A 273 5.86 8.04 1.26
C ASP A 273 4.75 8.95 0.70
N TYR A 274 3.50 8.78 1.13
CA TYR A 274 2.42 9.68 0.70
C TYR A 274 2.70 11.13 1.12
N VAL A 275 3.13 11.36 2.36
CA VAL A 275 3.46 12.70 2.87
C VAL A 275 4.68 13.29 2.13
N ASN A 276 5.75 12.50 2.01
CA ASN A 276 7.01 12.98 1.43
C ASN A 276 6.91 13.18 -0.08
N LYS A 277 6.33 12.23 -0.82
CA LYS A 277 6.17 12.31 -2.28
C LYS A 277 5.22 13.43 -2.72
N ASN A 278 4.26 13.83 -1.86
CA ASN A 278 3.42 14.99 -2.08
C ASN A 278 4.01 16.32 -1.55
N GLY A 279 5.19 16.29 -0.93
CA GLY A 279 5.91 17.50 -0.47
C GLY A 279 5.33 18.17 0.76
N PHE A 280 4.55 17.45 1.60
CA PHE A 280 4.04 17.99 2.85
C PHE A 280 5.14 18.01 3.93
N PRO A 281 5.31 19.12 4.67
CA PRO A 281 6.32 19.21 5.71
C PRO A 281 5.97 18.38 6.96
N GLY A 282 4.71 17.95 7.11
CA GLY A 282 4.24 17.14 8.24
C GLY A 282 2.73 16.95 8.19
N VAL A 283 2.20 16.43 9.27
CA VAL A 283 0.77 16.06 9.38
C VAL A 283 0.10 16.70 10.60
N VAL A 284 -1.22 16.83 10.52
CA VAL A 284 -2.08 17.19 11.65
C VAL A 284 -3.23 16.18 11.73
N LEU A 285 -3.60 15.78 12.95
CA LEU A 285 -4.72 14.87 13.17
C LEU A 285 -5.46 15.19 14.47
N GLY A 286 -6.71 14.73 14.55
CA GLY A 286 -7.49 14.76 15.78
C GLY A 286 -7.07 13.61 16.68
N LEU A 287 -6.59 13.91 17.89
CA LEU A 287 -6.28 12.91 18.91
C LEU A 287 -7.40 12.92 19.95
N SER A 288 -8.34 11.99 19.80
CA SER A 288 -9.56 11.94 20.63
C SER A 288 -9.40 11.17 21.93
N GLY A 289 -8.28 10.46 22.11
CA GLY A 289 -8.09 9.48 23.18
C GLY A 289 -8.79 8.15 22.91
N GLY A 290 -9.36 7.93 21.70
CA GLY A 290 -9.85 6.64 21.22
C GLY A 290 -8.76 5.85 20.50
N ILE A 291 -8.96 4.52 20.35
CA ILE A 291 -7.95 3.58 19.85
C ILE A 291 -7.47 3.93 18.43
N ASP A 292 -8.36 4.33 17.53
CA ASP A 292 -8.01 4.61 16.14
C ASP A 292 -7.09 5.83 16.01
N SER A 293 -7.43 6.91 16.72
CA SER A 293 -6.59 8.11 16.75
C SER A 293 -5.24 7.85 17.42
N ALA A 294 -5.22 7.01 18.46
CA ALA A 294 -4.00 6.60 19.14
C ALA A 294 -3.07 5.80 18.20
N VAL A 295 -3.58 4.79 17.52
CA VAL A 295 -2.78 4.04 16.54
C VAL A 295 -2.32 4.95 15.39
N THR A 296 -3.19 5.83 14.89
CA THR A 296 -2.84 6.73 13.78
C THR A 296 -1.72 7.71 14.17
N VAL A 297 -1.75 8.27 15.40
CA VAL A 297 -0.68 9.19 15.83
C VAL A 297 0.65 8.47 16.04
N ALA A 298 0.64 7.26 16.59
CA ALA A 298 1.83 6.43 16.75
C ALA A 298 2.45 6.06 15.40
N LEU A 299 1.62 5.64 14.43
CA LEU A 299 2.03 5.40 13.03
C LEU A 299 2.66 6.64 12.40
N ALA A 300 2.02 7.80 12.57
CA ALA A 300 2.54 9.04 12.01
C ALA A 300 3.92 9.41 12.58
N VAL A 301 4.14 9.15 13.86
CA VAL A 301 5.46 9.39 14.50
C VAL A 301 6.50 8.41 13.99
N ASP A 302 6.17 7.13 13.85
CA ASP A 302 7.09 6.14 13.30
C ASP A 302 7.42 6.42 11.82
N ALA A 303 6.47 6.97 11.07
CA ALA A 303 6.64 7.31 9.66
C ALA A 303 7.46 8.60 9.41
N LEU A 304 7.30 9.63 10.26
CA LEU A 304 7.75 10.99 9.95
C LEU A 304 8.69 11.60 11.00
N GLY A 305 8.75 11.00 12.20
CA GLY A 305 9.38 11.63 13.37
C GLY A 305 8.42 12.58 14.13
N ALA A 306 8.63 12.69 15.42
CA ALA A 306 7.75 13.44 16.34
C ALA A 306 7.61 14.93 15.99
N GLU A 307 8.65 15.54 15.44
CA GLU A 307 8.70 16.98 15.08
C GLU A 307 7.77 17.34 13.91
N ARG A 308 7.37 16.36 13.11
CA ARG A 308 6.48 16.54 11.94
C ARG A 308 5.03 16.19 12.22
N VAL A 309 4.69 15.78 13.46
CA VAL A 309 3.35 15.34 13.84
C VAL A 309 2.72 16.32 14.81
N HIS A 310 1.51 16.80 14.47
CA HIS A 310 0.73 17.73 15.29
C HIS A 310 -0.61 17.11 15.67
N ALA A 311 -0.83 16.90 16.97
CA ALA A 311 -2.08 16.36 17.49
C ALA A 311 -2.97 17.47 18.07
N VAL A 312 -4.27 17.39 17.79
CA VAL A 312 -5.27 18.33 18.29
C VAL A 312 -6.39 17.57 18.99
N MET A 313 -6.52 17.77 20.30
CA MET A 313 -7.70 17.36 21.05
C MET A 313 -8.81 18.40 20.86
N MET A 314 -10.00 17.95 20.52
CA MET A 314 -11.14 18.84 20.21
C MET A 314 -12.36 18.46 21.07
N PRO A 315 -12.30 18.75 22.40
CA PRO A 315 -13.32 18.32 23.34
C PRO A 315 -14.65 19.05 23.16
N PHE A 316 -15.72 18.36 23.51
CA PHE A 316 -17.08 18.86 23.64
C PHE A 316 -17.64 18.46 25.00
N ARG A 317 -18.83 18.95 25.39
CA ARG A 317 -19.47 18.67 26.68
C ARG A 317 -19.68 17.19 27.01
N TYR A 318 -19.69 16.33 25.97
CA TYR A 318 -19.83 14.86 26.12
C TYR A 318 -18.49 14.11 26.16
N THR A 319 -17.38 14.81 25.91
CA THR A 319 -16.05 14.18 25.94
C THR A 319 -15.68 13.80 27.38
N ALA A 320 -15.42 12.53 27.58
CA ALA A 320 -15.01 12.02 28.90
C ALA A 320 -13.64 12.60 29.32
N SER A 321 -13.49 12.92 30.62
CA SER A 321 -12.22 13.43 31.15
C SER A 321 -11.06 12.47 30.90
N MET A 322 -11.32 11.15 31.00
CA MET A 322 -10.33 10.11 30.71
C MET A 322 -9.82 10.15 29.28
N SER A 323 -10.65 10.52 28.29
CA SER A 323 -10.24 10.63 26.90
C SER A 323 -9.26 11.79 26.69
N ILE A 324 -9.46 12.91 27.40
CA ILE A 324 -8.55 14.05 27.38
C ILE A 324 -7.21 13.69 28.05
N GLU A 325 -7.27 12.99 29.19
CA GLU A 325 -6.08 12.53 29.93
C GLU A 325 -5.24 11.56 29.10
N ASP A 326 -5.89 10.57 28.46
CA ASP A 326 -5.24 9.57 27.63
C ASP A 326 -4.57 10.19 26.39
N ALA A 327 -5.24 11.13 25.72
CA ALA A 327 -4.68 11.85 24.59
C ALA A 327 -3.45 12.69 24.98
N GLU A 328 -3.50 13.34 26.15
CA GLU A 328 -2.36 14.12 26.67
C GLU A 328 -1.19 13.23 27.08
N GLU A 329 -1.47 12.08 27.72
CA GLU A 329 -0.46 11.09 28.12
C GLU A 329 0.27 10.54 26.89
N GLU A 330 -0.47 10.13 25.87
CA GLU A 330 0.09 9.59 24.62
C GLU A 330 0.92 10.65 23.87
N ALA A 331 0.39 11.87 23.72
CA ALA A 331 1.12 12.95 23.06
C ALA A 331 2.46 13.28 23.78
N ARG A 332 2.47 13.18 25.12
CA ARG A 332 3.68 13.35 25.92
C ARG A 332 4.65 12.19 25.75
N ALA A 333 4.15 10.94 25.73
CA ALA A 333 4.96 9.75 25.51
C ALA A 333 5.64 9.77 24.13
N LEU A 334 4.92 10.22 23.10
CA LEU A 334 5.42 10.37 21.72
C LEU A 334 6.24 11.66 21.51
N ASN A 335 6.30 12.57 22.49
CA ASN A 335 7.00 13.86 22.42
C ASN A 335 6.58 14.72 21.20
N ILE A 336 5.30 14.77 20.89
CA ILE A 336 4.73 15.50 19.75
C ILE A 336 4.12 16.86 20.16
N ALA A 337 3.90 17.72 19.15
CA ALA A 337 3.16 18.95 19.35
C ALA A 337 1.67 18.65 19.61
N TYR A 338 1.18 19.02 20.80
CA TYR A 338 -0.20 18.77 21.23
C TYR A 338 -0.92 20.06 21.62
N ARG A 339 -2.19 20.17 21.24
CA ARG A 339 -3.06 21.28 21.63
C ARG A 339 -4.48 20.78 21.90
N SER A 340 -5.16 21.42 22.86
CA SER A 340 -6.59 21.22 23.09
C SER A 340 -7.36 22.47 22.65
N ILE A 341 -8.38 22.29 21.79
CA ILE A 341 -9.22 23.36 21.22
C ILE A 341 -10.68 22.92 21.34
N SER A 342 -11.46 23.48 22.28
CA SER A 342 -12.87 23.14 22.42
C SER A 342 -13.68 23.54 21.18
N ILE A 343 -14.58 22.65 20.74
CA ILE A 343 -15.54 22.93 19.65
C ILE A 343 -16.82 23.60 20.15
N GLU A 344 -17.00 23.74 21.47
CA GLU A 344 -18.23 24.29 22.08
C GLU A 344 -18.66 25.62 21.47
N PRO A 345 -17.78 26.66 21.35
CA PRO A 345 -18.17 27.94 20.78
C PRO A 345 -18.60 27.86 19.29
N LEU A 346 -17.99 26.93 18.53
CA LEU A 346 -18.32 26.74 17.12
C LEU A 346 -19.70 26.08 16.98
N TYR A 347 -19.92 25.03 17.78
CA TYR A 347 -21.20 24.33 17.80
C TYR A 347 -22.35 25.28 18.18
N GLU A 348 -22.19 26.05 19.27
CA GLU A 348 -23.20 27.04 19.71
C GLU A 348 -23.46 28.12 18.66
N GLY A 349 -22.41 28.58 17.96
CA GLY A 349 -22.54 29.52 16.85
C GLY A 349 -23.38 28.95 15.69
N PHE A 350 -23.16 27.69 15.31
CA PHE A 350 -23.98 27.02 14.29
C PHE A 350 -25.44 26.85 14.75
N MET A 351 -25.65 26.38 16.00
CA MET A 351 -26.99 26.18 16.55
C MET A 351 -27.77 27.49 16.61
N ALA A 352 -27.13 28.60 17.02
CA ALA A 352 -27.73 29.91 17.02
C ALA A 352 -28.10 30.39 15.60
N SER A 353 -27.23 30.14 14.62
CA SER A 353 -27.47 30.51 13.21
C SER A 353 -28.58 29.69 12.55
N LEU A 354 -28.81 28.47 13.00
CA LEU A 354 -29.82 27.54 12.45
C LEU A 354 -31.11 27.48 13.28
N ALA A 355 -31.23 28.32 14.32
CA ALA A 355 -32.34 28.26 15.27
C ALA A 355 -33.72 28.35 14.60
N ASP A 356 -33.87 29.22 13.60
CA ASP A 356 -35.13 29.38 12.89
C ASP A 356 -35.44 28.14 12.02
N GLU A 357 -34.43 27.60 11.32
CA GLU A 357 -34.55 26.40 10.46
C GLU A 357 -34.91 25.15 11.28
N PHE A 358 -34.39 25.05 12.51
CA PHE A 358 -34.60 23.90 13.38
C PHE A 358 -35.81 24.06 14.32
N SER A 359 -36.52 25.20 14.22
CA SER A 359 -37.64 25.49 15.10
C SER A 359 -38.75 24.43 14.99
N GLY A 360 -39.09 23.83 16.14
CA GLY A 360 -40.11 22.78 16.23
C GLY A 360 -39.67 21.39 15.80
N LEU A 361 -38.45 21.20 15.38
CA LEU A 361 -37.85 19.87 15.07
C LEU A 361 -37.16 19.28 16.31
N PRO A 362 -37.33 17.96 16.58
CA PRO A 362 -36.60 17.30 17.66
C PRO A 362 -35.13 17.11 17.28
N ALA A 363 -34.26 17.10 18.28
CA ALA A 363 -32.85 16.71 18.11
C ALA A 363 -32.73 15.29 17.53
N ASN A 364 -31.75 15.09 16.66
CA ASN A 364 -31.47 13.80 16.02
C ASN A 364 -29.97 13.70 15.68
N ILE A 365 -29.57 12.84 14.73
CA ILE A 365 -28.18 12.66 14.30
C ILE A 365 -27.53 13.95 13.73
N THR A 366 -28.32 15.01 13.45
CA THR A 366 -27.81 16.28 12.93
C THR A 366 -26.85 16.94 13.91
N GLU A 367 -27.21 16.93 15.19
CA GLU A 367 -26.43 17.54 16.27
C GLU A 367 -25.10 16.78 16.50
N GLU A 368 -25.12 15.46 16.39
CA GLU A 368 -23.91 14.63 16.45
C GLU A 368 -22.99 14.91 15.24
N ASN A 369 -23.56 14.90 14.02
CA ASN A 369 -22.82 15.20 12.80
C ASN A 369 -22.25 16.62 12.78
N LEU A 370 -22.92 17.58 13.42
CA LEU A 370 -22.43 18.95 13.53
C LEU A 370 -21.15 19.02 14.36
N GLN A 371 -21.06 18.26 15.45
CA GLN A 371 -19.83 18.16 16.25
C GLN A 371 -18.65 17.65 15.41
N ALA A 372 -18.86 16.55 14.66
CA ALA A 372 -17.83 15.99 13.78
C ALA A 372 -17.39 17.01 12.71
N ARG A 373 -18.33 17.75 12.12
CA ARG A 373 -18.03 18.80 11.13
C ARG A 373 -17.28 20.00 11.72
N CYS A 374 -17.60 20.42 12.94
CA CYS A 374 -16.82 21.45 13.65
C CYS A 374 -15.35 21.02 13.78
N ARG A 375 -15.10 19.76 14.14
CA ARG A 375 -13.73 19.18 14.22
C ARG A 375 -13.05 19.17 12.84
N GLY A 376 -13.74 18.72 11.81
CA GLY A 376 -13.22 18.70 10.44
C GLY A 376 -12.81 20.10 9.95
N VAL A 377 -13.65 21.12 10.18
CA VAL A 377 -13.36 22.52 9.79
C VAL A 377 -12.14 23.05 10.54
N LEU A 378 -11.98 22.75 11.84
CA LEU A 378 -10.82 23.16 12.63
C LEU A 378 -9.53 22.53 12.09
N LEU A 379 -9.52 21.21 11.86
CA LEU A 379 -8.35 20.52 11.33
C LEU A 379 -7.96 21.01 9.94
N MET A 380 -8.92 21.19 9.04
CA MET A 380 -8.67 21.71 7.70
C MET A 380 -8.16 23.16 7.72
N SER A 381 -8.64 23.98 8.67
CA SER A 381 -8.15 25.36 8.84
C SER A 381 -6.70 25.39 9.31
N ILE A 382 -6.32 24.50 10.24
CA ILE A 382 -4.92 24.35 10.70
C ILE A 382 -4.04 23.84 9.56
N SER A 383 -4.50 22.82 8.84
CA SER A 383 -3.86 22.24 7.66
C SER A 383 -3.50 23.34 6.63
N ASN A 384 -4.49 24.07 6.19
CA ASN A 384 -4.29 25.15 5.20
C ASN A 384 -3.32 26.23 5.71
N LYS A 385 -3.41 26.61 6.98
CA LYS A 385 -2.56 27.66 7.55
C LYS A 385 -1.10 27.25 7.72
N LYS A 386 -0.86 25.97 8.03
CA LYS A 386 0.46 25.42 8.32
C LYS A 386 1.04 24.58 7.17
N ASN A 387 0.29 24.38 6.10
CA ASN A 387 0.61 23.47 5.00
C ASN A 387 0.85 22.01 5.44
N LEU A 388 0.08 21.54 6.43
CA LEU A 388 0.15 20.17 6.95
C LEU A 388 -0.93 19.31 6.30
N LEU A 389 -0.62 18.04 6.05
CA LEU A 389 -1.63 17.08 5.61
C LEU A 389 -2.51 16.67 6.80
N VAL A 390 -3.85 16.64 6.63
CA VAL A 390 -4.74 16.06 7.64
C VAL A 390 -4.76 14.54 7.46
N LEU A 391 -4.37 13.79 8.51
CA LEU A 391 -4.63 12.35 8.59
C LEU A 391 -6.00 12.14 9.23
N THR A 392 -6.85 11.35 8.56
CA THR A 392 -8.08 10.84 9.17
C THR A 392 -7.78 9.56 9.96
N THR A 393 -8.69 9.21 10.85
CA THR A 393 -8.52 8.10 11.79
C THR A 393 -9.62 7.04 11.64
N GLY A 394 -10.28 7.02 10.48
CA GLY A 394 -11.29 6.03 10.14
C GLY A 394 -10.66 4.64 9.93
N ASN A 395 -11.41 3.59 10.21
CA ASN A 395 -10.99 2.21 9.98
C ASN A 395 -11.92 1.48 9.01
N LYS A 396 -11.51 0.29 8.55
CA LYS A 396 -12.28 -0.49 7.57
C LYS A 396 -13.70 -0.81 8.03
N SER A 397 -13.86 -1.16 9.31
CA SER A 397 -15.15 -1.57 9.88
C SER A 397 -16.14 -0.42 9.90
N GLU A 398 -15.72 0.76 10.33
CA GLU A 398 -16.53 1.99 10.35
C GLU A 398 -16.89 2.44 8.93
N LEU A 399 -15.93 2.46 8.02
CA LEU A 399 -16.16 2.81 6.61
C LEU A 399 -17.08 1.81 5.91
N ALA A 400 -17.00 0.53 6.25
CA ALA A 400 -17.87 -0.50 5.68
C ALA A 400 -19.33 -0.19 5.95
N VAL A 401 -19.69 0.01 7.20
CA VAL A 401 -21.08 0.23 7.64
C VAL A 401 -21.53 1.69 7.59
N GLY A 402 -20.59 2.61 7.24
CA GLY A 402 -20.86 4.05 7.17
C GLY A 402 -21.02 4.72 8.53
N TYR A 403 -20.39 4.16 9.57
CA TYR A 403 -20.30 4.76 10.90
C TYR A 403 -19.27 5.89 10.88
N SER A 404 -19.57 6.91 10.11
CA SER A 404 -18.71 8.06 9.84
C SER A 404 -19.56 9.24 9.34
N THR A 405 -19.04 10.45 9.49
CA THR A 405 -19.73 11.69 9.10
C THR A 405 -19.04 12.34 7.90
N LEU A 406 -19.77 12.46 6.79
CA LEU A 406 -19.31 13.22 5.63
C LEU A 406 -18.92 14.65 6.02
N TYR A 407 -17.71 15.07 5.58
CA TYR A 407 -17.14 16.40 5.87
C TYR A 407 -16.89 16.65 7.37
N GLY A 408 -16.92 15.59 8.18
CA GLY A 408 -16.57 15.60 9.61
C GLY A 408 -15.28 14.83 9.84
N ASP A 409 -15.37 13.66 10.46
CA ASP A 409 -14.26 12.74 10.72
C ASP A 409 -13.61 12.15 9.45
N MET A 410 -14.34 12.15 8.33
CA MET A 410 -13.81 11.78 7.00
C MET A 410 -13.06 12.94 6.31
N ALA A 411 -12.99 14.13 6.90
CA ALA A 411 -12.33 15.29 6.27
C ALA A 411 -10.82 15.22 6.48
N GLY A 412 -10.10 14.86 5.42
CA GLY A 412 -8.63 14.77 5.43
C GLY A 412 -8.06 14.43 4.07
N GLY A 413 -6.74 14.32 4.01
CA GLY A 413 -6.02 14.03 2.78
C GLY A 413 -5.52 12.59 2.67
N PHE A 414 -5.39 11.88 3.81
CA PHE A 414 -4.97 10.48 3.83
C PHE A 414 -5.53 9.74 5.05
N ASP A 415 -5.90 8.48 4.88
CA ASP A 415 -6.50 7.64 5.91
C ASP A 415 -5.61 6.41 6.17
N ALA A 416 -4.77 6.49 7.19
CA ALA A 416 -3.76 5.46 7.47
C ALA A 416 -4.39 4.08 7.79
N LEU A 417 -5.54 4.06 8.46
CA LEU A 417 -6.21 2.83 8.91
C LEU A 417 -7.37 2.38 8.02
N LYS A 418 -7.55 3.02 6.86
CA LYS A 418 -8.69 2.82 5.95
C LYS A 418 -9.03 1.36 5.67
N ASP A 419 -8.02 0.50 5.55
CA ASP A 419 -8.18 -0.93 5.23
C ASP A 419 -7.88 -1.85 6.43
N CYS A 420 -7.79 -1.29 7.64
CA CYS A 420 -7.60 -2.03 8.89
C CYS A 420 -8.96 -2.31 9.55
N PRO A 421 -9.40 -3.58 9.67
CA PRO A 421 -10.53 -3.94 10.52
C PRO A 421 -10.29 -3.54 11.98
N LYS A 422 -11.36 -3.25 12.73
CA LYS A 422 -11.26 -2.76 14.12
C LYS A 422 -10.46 -3.68 15.03
N MET A 423 -10.66 -4.99 14.91
CA MET A 423 -9.91 -5.96 15.72
C MET A 423 -8.41 -5.95 15.39
N LEU A 424 -8.05 -5.67 14.13
CA LEU A 424 -6.66 -5.48 13.74
C LEU A 424 -6.07 -4.19 14.33
N VAL A 425 -6.84 -3.09 14.40
CA VAL A 425 -6.39 -1.84 15.05
C VAL A 425 -6.00 -2.09 16.51
N PHE A 426 -6.80 -2.86 17.26
CA PHE A 426 -6.44 -3.27 18.62
C PHE A 426 -5.19 -4.15 18.68
N ALA A 427 -5.01 -5.06 17.72
CA ALA A 427 -3.82 -5.89 17.66
C ALA A 427 -2.56 -5.06 17.36
N LEU A 428 -2.66 -4.09 16.44
CA LEU A 428 -1.58 -3.18 16.09
C LEU A 428 -1.19 -2.26 17.26
N ALA A 429 -2.16 -1.78 18.04
CA ALA A 429 -1.89 -1.00 19.25
C ALA A 429 -1.06 -1.81 20.28
N ARG A 430 -1.45 -3.07 20.50
CA ARG A 430 -0.69 -3.97 21.38
C ARG A 430 0.70 -4.25 20.83
N TYR A 431 0.79 -4.56 19.54
CA TYR A 431 2.07 -4.77 18.86
C TYR A 431 2.99 -3.56 19.02
N ARG A 432 2.49 -2.34 18.73
CA ARG A 432 3.30 -1.11 18.84
C ARG A 432 3.84 -0.90 20.24
N ASN A 433 3.05 -1.19 21.25
CA ASN A 433 3.48 -1.12 22.65
C ASN A 433 4.53 -2.18 23.04
N THR A 434 4.69 -3.27 22.27
CA THR A 434 5.81 -4.21 22.49
C THR A 434 7.13 -3.64 21.99
N VAL A 435 7.11 -2.76 20.99
CA VAL A 435 8.30 -2.09 20.47
C VAL A 435 8.73 -0.95 21.40
N SER A 436 7.80 -0.08 21.76
CA SER A 436 8.01 1.02 22.71
C SER A 436 6.65 1.50 23.21
N GLN A 437 6.45 1.45 24.52
CA GLN A 437 5.17 1.81 25.12
C GLN A 437 4.85 3.29 24.92
N CYS A 438 3.76 3.59 24.22
CA CYS A 438 3.29 4.96 23.98
C CYS A 438 1.77 5.11 24.08
N ILE A 439 1.00 4.06 23.75
CA ILE A 439 -0.45 4.06 23.83
C ILE A 439 -0.87 3.66 25.24
N PRO A 440 -1.64 4.49 25.97
CA PRO A 440 -2.10 4.13 27.31
C PRO A 440 -2.93 2.84 27.31
N GLU A 441 -2.71 1.96 28.29
CA GLU A 441 -3.39 0.65 28.37
C GLU A 441 -4.91 0.80 28.44
N ARG A 442 -5.41 1.86 29.07
CA ARG A 442 -6.83 2.16 29.16
C ARG A 442 -7.47 2.39 27.79
N VAL A 443 -6.75 2.98 26.82
CA VAL A 443 -7.21 3.17 25.44
C VAL A 443 -7.41 1.82 24.74
N ILE A 444 -6.53 0.84 25.02
CA ILE A 444 -6.58 -0.49 24.39
C ILE A 444 -7.69 -1.36 25.02
N THR A 445 -8.01 -1.16 26.29
CA THR A 445 -8.89 -2.08 27.05
C THR A 445 -10.33 -1.60 27.16
N ARG A 446 -10.60 -0.30 26.99
CA ARG A 446 -11.96 0.23 27.08
C ARG A 446 -12.78 -0.06 25.82
N PRO A 447 -14.13 -0.20 25.95
CA PRO A 447 -15.01 -0.30 24.80
C PRO A 447 -14.94 0.93 23.89
N PRO A 448 -14.97 0.79 22.56
CA PRO A 448 -15.01 1.92 21.63
C PRO A 448 -16.28 2.76 21.77
N SER A 449 -16.13 4.08 21.62
CA SER A 449 -17.24 5.03 21.63
C SER A 449 -16.89 6.27 20.81
N ALA A 450 -17.83 6.78 20.05
CA ALA A 450 -17.71 8.04 19.31
C ALA A 450 -17.81 9.29 20.23
N GLU A 451 -18.31 9.15 21.46
CA GLU A 451 -18.51 10.24 22.45
C GLU A 451 -19.26 11.48 21.89
N LEU A 452 -20.22 11.27 21.00
CA LEU A 452 -21.06 12.31 20.38
C LEU A 452 -22.37 12.53 21.14
N ALA A 453 -22.75 11.58 21.99
CA ALA A 453 -23.93 11.61 22.86
C ALA A 453 -23.59 11.07 24.26
N PRO A 454 -24.42 11.37 25.31
CA PRO A 454 -24.20 10.82 26.65
C PRO A 454 -24.19 9.29 26.65
N ASP A 455 -23.20 8.68 27.34
CA ASP A 455 -23.06 7.22 27.56
C ASP A 455 -23.08 6.35 26.29
N GLN A 456 -22.79 6.94 25.13
CA GLN A 456 -22.79 6.27 23.82
C GLN A 456 -21.74 5.16 23.74
N LYS A 457 -22.11 4.01 23.13
CA LYS A 457 -21.22 2.92 22.74
C LYS A 457 -21.50 2.53 21.28
N ASP A 458 -20.47 2.11 20.56
CA ASP A 458 -20.62 1.68 19.16
C ASP A 458 -21.53 0.45 19.05
N GLU A 459 -21.49 -0.46 20.03
CA GLU A 459 -22.34 -1.66 20.12
C GLU A 459 -23.83 -1.36 20.30
N ASP A 460 -24.21 -0.12 20.65
CA ASP A 460 -25.65 0.27 20.70
C ASP A 460 -26.28 0.21 19.29
N SER A 461 -25.47 0.34 18.25
CA SER A 461 -25.94 0.40 16.86
C SER A 461 -25.32 -0.65 15.94
N LEU A 462 -24.25 -1.33 16.33
CA LEU A 462 -23.52 -2.31 15.52
C LEU A 462 -23.43 -3.67 16.25
N PRO A 463 -23.25 -4.80 15.54
CA PRO A 463 -22.82 -6.04 16.17
C PRO A 463 -21.44 -5.86 16.84
N PRO A 464 -21.05 -6.75 17.77
CA PRO A 464 -19.70 -6.79 18.30
C PRO A 464 -18.66 -6.81 17.16
N TYR A 465 -17.53 -6.12 17.34
CA TYR A 465 -16.57 -5.90 16.27
C TYR A 465 -15.93 -7.18 15.71
N ASP A 466 -15.76 -8.22 16.52
CA ASP A 466 -15.30 -9.53 16.06
C ASP A 466 -16.27 -10.19 15.07
N VAL A 467 -17.57 -10.04 15.30
CA VAL A 467 -18.63 -10.51 14.38
C VAL A 467 -18.70 -9.60 13.16
N LEU A 468 -18.67 -8.28 13.35
CA LEU A 468 -18.73 -7.29 12.28
C LEU A 468 -17.58 -7.47 11.29
N ASP A 469 -16.33 -7.54 11.77
CA ASP A 469 -15.14 -7.69 10.95
C ASP A 469 -15.14 -8.99 10.15
N ALA A 470 -15.59 -10.08 10.77
CA ALA A 470 -15.71 -11.37 10.09
C ALA A 470 -16.76 -11.33 8.96
N ILE A 471 -17.92 -10.71 9.18
CA ILE A 471 -18.94 -10.54 8.11
C ILE A 471 -18.40 -9.66 6.98
N ILE A 472 -17.66 -8.57 7.30
CA ILE A 472 -17.03 -7.71 6.29
C ILE A 472 -16.03 -8.51 5.47
N GLU A 473 -15.16 -9.30 6.08
CA GLU A 473 -14.20 -10.16 5.36
C GLU A 473 -14.92 -11.10 4.38
N TRP A 474 -15.94 -11.81 4.81
CA TRP A 474 -16.70 -12.70 3.93
C TRP A 474 -17.39 -11.96 2.79
N TYR A 475 -18.08 -10.85 3.08
CA TYR A 475 -18.86 -10.12 2.08
C TYR A 475 -18.02 -9.28 1.13
N VAL A 476 -17.00 -8.59 1.65
CA VAL A 476 -16.21 -7.61 0.87
C VAL A 476 -15.00 -8.27 0.21
N GLU A 477 -14.25 -9.09 0.94
CA GLU A 477 -12.99 -9.65 0.43
C GLU A 477 -13.21 -10.95 -0.35
N ARG A 478 -14.18 -11.78 0.07
CA ARG A 478 -14.46 -13.09 -0.54
C ARG A 478 -15.68 -13.09 -1.46
N ASP A 479 -16.39 -11.96 -1.63
CA ASP A 479 -17.64 -11.84 -2.42
C ASP A 479 -18.71 -12.89 -2.05
N ALA A 480 -18.75 -13.34 -0.79
CA ALA A 480 -19.70 -14.33 -0.33
C ALA A 480 -21.13 -13.79 -0.30
N SER A 481 -22.12 -14.61 -0.65
CA SER A 481 -23.51 -14.23 -0.49
C SER A 481 -23.93 -14.19 0.99
N PRO A 482 -24.98 -13.42 1.37
CA PRO A 482 -25.51 -13.47 2.74
C PRO A 482 -25.85 -14.89 3.22
N ALA A 483 -26.37 -15.75 2.33
CA ALA A 483 -26.68 -17.13 2.65
C ALA A 483 -25.42 -17.96 2.97
N ASP A 484 -24.33 -17.75 2.22
CA ASP A 484 -23.06 -18.41 2.48
C ASP A 484 -22.47 -17.98 3.83
N ILE A 485 -22.60 -16.68 4.17
CA ILE A 485 -22.13 -16.14 5.45
C ILE A 485 -22.93 -16.74 6.62
N VAL A 486 -24.25 -16.80 6.51
CA VAL A 486 -25.11 -17.47 7.52
C VAL A 486 -24.74 -18.95 7.65
N ALA A 487 -24.41 -19.63 6.56
CA ALA A 487 -23.98 -21.03 6.58
C ALA A 487 -22.64 -21.24 7.34
N GLN A 488 -21.82 -20.19 7.53
CA GLN A 488 -20.64 -20.23 8.39
C GLN A 488 -20.95 -20.12 9.89
N GLY A 489 -22.24 -19.96 10.27
CA GLY A 489 -22.69 -19.90 11.65
C GLY A 489 -22.98 -18.49 12.18
N PHE A 490 -22.91 -17.45 11.33
CA PHE A 490 -23.27 -16.10 11.74
C PHE A 490 -24.79 -15.93 11.86
N ASN A 491 -25.21 -15.04 12.78
CA ASN A 491 -26.61 -14.72 12.98
C ASN A 491 -27.21 -14.07 11.71
N GLN A 492 -28.39 -14.51 11.28
CA GLN A 492 -29.03 -14.04 10.06
C GLN A 492 -29.36 -12.54 10.10
N ASP A 493 -29.81 -12.03 11.25
CA ASP A 493 -30.19 -10.61 11.39
C ASP A 493 -28.96 -9.70 11.37
N ASP A 494 -27.85 -10.13 11.99
CA ASP A 494 -26.58 -9.41 11.95
C ASP A 494 -26.02 -9.37 10.53
N VAL A 495 -26.02 -10.50 9.81
CA VAL A 495 -25.57 -10.56 8.41
C VAL A 495 -26.42 -9.64 7.54
N ALA A 496 -27.75 -9.69 7.65
CA ALA A 496 -28.66 -8.86 6.87
C ALA A 496 -28.46 -7.36 7.17
N LYS A 497 -28.25 -7.02 8.44
CA LYS A 497 -27.99 -5.64 8.90
C LYS A 497 -26.67 -5.12 8.33
N VAL A 498 -25.58 -5.86 8.49
CA VAL A 498 -24.24 -5.45 8.08
C VAL A 498 -24.15 -5.32 6.55
N VAL A 499 -24.61 -6.33 5.80
CA VAL A 499 -24.65 -6.29 4.33
C VAL A 499 -25.45 -5.09 3.82
N ARG A 500 -26.63 -4.84 4.41
CA ARG A 500 -27.44 -3.67 4.07
C ARG A 500 -26.70 -2.37 4.31
N LEU A 501 -26.00 -2.23 5.45
CA LEU A 501 -25.23 -1.03 5.76
C LEU A 501 -24.07 -0.84 4.78
N ILE A 502 -23.35 -1.90 4.42
CA ILE A 502 -22.27 -1.86 3.43
C ILE A 502 -22.81 -1.36 2.08
N ASP A 503 -23.92 -1.91 1.62
CA ASP A 503 -24.53 -1.55 0.33
C ASP A 503 -25.02 -0.10 0.29
N LEU A 504 -25.62 0.38 1.37
CA LEU A 504 -26.18 1.73 1.44
C LEU A 504 -25.10 2.83 1.52
N ASN A 505 -23.93 2.52 2.07
CA ASN A 505 -22.91 3.52 2.37
C ASN A 505 -21.79 3.64 1.32
N GLU A 506 -21.97 3.08 0.11
CA GLU A 506 -21.00 3.25 -0.98
C GLU A 506 -20.73 4.74 -1.28
N TYR A 507 -21.76 5.60 -1.21
CA TYR A 507 -21.61 7.03 -1.46
C TYR A 507 -20.69 7.73 -0.46
N LYS A 508 -20.64 7.28 0.82
CA LYS A 508 -19.71 7.80 1.82
C LYS A 508 -18.28 7.37 1.49
N ARG A 509 -18.07 6.07 1.20
CA ARG A 509 -16.75 5.53 0.86
C ARG A 509 -16.12 6.20 -0.36
N ARG A 510 -16.93 6.61 -1.36
CA ARG A 510 -16.45 7.36 -2.53
C ARG A 510 -15.92 8.75 -2.22
N GLN A 511 -16.19 9.26 -1.03
CA GLN A 511 -15.72 10.57 -0.55
C GLN A 511 -14.68 10.43 0.58
N ALA A 512 -14.33 9.20 0.96
CA ALA A 512 -13.27 8.96 1.92
C ALA A 512 -11.89 9.24 1.28
N PRO A 513 -10.92 9.72 2.06
CA PRO A 513 -9.55 9.90 1.58
C PRO A 513 -8.93 8.61 1.04
N VAL A 514 -7.87 8.74 0.26
CA VAL A 514 -6.97 7.63 -0.07
C VAL A 514 -6.35 7.10 1.23
N GLY A 515 -6.08 5.80 1.31
CA GLY A 515 -5.47 5.19 2.49
C GLY A 515 -4.82 3.86 2.16
N VAL A 516 -3.94 3.39 3.05
CA VAL A 516 -3.12 2.21 2.80
C VAL A 516 -3.96 0.96 2.63
N ARG A 517 -3.73 0.23 1.54
CA ARG A 517 -4.31 -1.07 1.26
C ARG A 517 -3.45 -2.17 1.88
N ILE A 518 -4.04 -3.00 2.75
CA ILE A 518 -3.35 -4.12 3.43
C ILE A 518 -4.07 -5.45 3.28
N THR A 519 -5.31 -5.45 2.79
CA THR A 519 -6.09 -6.68 2.55
C THR A 519 -6.12 -7.03 1.07
N GLN A 520 -6.60 -8.22 0.74
CA GLN A 520 -6.75 -8.64 -0.66
C GLN A 520 -7.72 -7.74 -1.42
N ARG A 521 -8.72 -7.16 -0.72
CA ARG A 521 -9.72 -6.30 -1.33
C ARG A 521 -10.12 -5.16 -0.37
N GLY A 522 -9.57 -3.98 -0.63
CA GLY A 522 -9.88 -2.76 0.10
C GLY A 522 -11.07 -1.98 -0.48
N PHE A 523 -11.52 -0.95 0.24
CA PHE A 523 -12.46 0.03 -0.28
C PHE A 523 -11.72 1.08 -1.12
N GLY A 524 -11.91 1.03 -2.45
CA GLY A 524 -11.24 1.87 -3.41
C GLY A 524 -11.30 1.25 -4.80
N ARG A 525 -10.15 1.10 -5.44
CA ARG A 525 -10.04 0.51 -6.79
C ARG A 525 -10.40 -0.97 -6.84
N ASP A 526 -10.20 -1.70 -5.76
CA ASP A 526 -10.52 -3.12 -5.66
C ASP A 526 -12.03 -3.40 -5.75
N ARG A 527 -12.87 -2.47 -5.25
CA ARG A 527 -14.31 -2.65 -5.16
C ARG A 527 -15.03 -1.54 -5.92
N ARG A 528 -15.46 -1.82 -7.15
CA ARG A 528 -16.07 -0.87 -8.10
C ARG A 528 -17.59 -0.98 -8.16
N TYR A 529 -18.25 -0.88 -7.01
CA TYR A 529 -19.72 -0.91 -6.95
C TYR A 529 -20.33 0.43 -7.39
N PRO A 530 -21.48 0.42 -8.10
CA PRO A 530 -22.20 1.64 -8.43
C PRO A 530 -22.82 2.27 -7.17
N ILE A 531 -22.93 3.60 -7.12
CA ILE A 531 -23.61 4.30 -6.03
C ILE A 531 -25.14 4.21 -6.21
N THR A 532 -25.60 4.45 -7.43
CA THR A 532 -27.03 4.40 -7.78
C THR A 532 -27.39 3.04 -8.34
N TRP A 533 -27.93 2.16 -7.52
CA TRP A 533 -28.26 0.80 -7.88
C TRP A 533 -29.44 0.25 -7.07
N ALA A 534 -30.13 -0.72 -7.65
CA ALA A 534 -31.30 -1.36 -7.05
C ALA A 534 -31.08 -2.82 -6.64
N TRP A 535 -29.89 -3.37 -6.90
CA TRP A 535 -29.52 -4.70 -6.43
C TRP A 535 -29.54 -4.71 -4.89
N ARG A 536 -30.25 -5.67 -4.32
CA ARG A 536 -30.25 -5.93 -2.89
C ARG A 536 -29.88 -7.40 -2.71
N SER A 537 -28.80 -7.62 -2.01
CA SER A 537 -28.42 -8.98 -1.59
C SER A 537 -29.55 -9.52 -0.71
N ARG A 538 -30.25 -10.57 -1.16
CA ARG A 538 -31.35 -11.22 -0.46
C ARG A 538 -30.87 -12.47 0.23
#